data_ecd981f7c9e52bcc24633a7bfbe929aa
#
_entry.id   ecd981f7c9e52bcc24633a7bfbe929aa
#
_cell.length_a   1.000
_cell.length_b   1.000
_cell.length_c   1.000
_cell.angle_alpha   90.00
_cell.angle_beta   90.00
_cell.angle_gamma   90.00
#
_symmetry.space_group_name_H-M   'P 1'
#
loop_
_entity.id
_entity.type
_entity.pdbx_description
1 polymer ?
#
loop_
_entity_poly.entity_id
_entity_poly.type
_entity_poly.pdbx_seq_one_letter_code
_entity_poly.pdbx_strand_id
1 'polypeptide(L)'
;MSSSLITQNLSESELFLSAEGSDCGLANINIGPSGAEIGGAFGGEKETGGGREAGSDAWKAYMRRQTQTINYSATLPLAQGVKFDVE
;
A
#
# COMPACT_ATOMS: atom_id res chain seq x y z
N MET A 1 7.53 -3.61 10.10
CA MET A 1 7.55 -3.96 11.53
C MET A 1 6.20 -4.46 11.99
N SER A 2 6.16 -4.96 13.20
CA SER A 2 4.95 -5.55 13.77
C SER A 2 4.74 -4.96 15.16
N SER A 3 3.51 -4.61 15.49
CA SER A 3 3.16 -4.10 16.81
C SER A 3 1.83 -4.70 17.27
N SER A 4 1.61 -4.68 18.59
CA SER A 4 0.34 -5.14 19.11
C SER A 4 -0.07 -4.36 20.33
N LEU A 5 -1.38 -4.32 20.56
CA LEU A 5 -2.01 -3.71 21.73
C LEU A 5 -2.90 -4.74 22.40
N ILE A 6 -2.75 -4.86 23.72
CA ILE A 6 -3.58 -5.76 24.51
C ILE A 6 -4.62 -4.89 25.24
N THR A 7 -5.88 -5.00 24.84
CA THR A 7 -6.93 -4.19 25.42
C THR A 7 -8.30 -4.79 25.13
N GLN A 8 -9.27 -4.43 25.96
CA GLN A 8 -10.68 -4.73 25.72
C GLN A 8 -11.47 -3.44 25.45
N ASN A 9 -10.78 -2.31 25.34
CA ASN A 9 -11.39 -1.01 25.08
C ASN A 9 -11.45 -0.76 23.59
N LEU A 10 -12.64 -0.62 23.04
CA LEU A 10 -12.82 -0.43 21.61
C LEU A 10 -12.19 0.89 21.13
N SER A 11 -12.33 1.96 21.89
CA SER A 11 -11.76 3.26 21.51
C SER A 11 -10.24 3.20 21.41
N GLU A 12 -9.59 2.49 22.34
CA GLU A 12 -8.12 2.30 22.27
C GLU A 12 -7.72 1.49 21.05
N SER A 13 -8.48 0.45 20.73
CA SER A 13 -8.23 -0.38 19.54
C SER A 13 -8.34 0.45 18.27
N GLU A 14 -9.39 1.25 18.16
CA GLU A 14 -9.61 2.09 16.98
C GLU A 14 -8.50 3.13 16.83
N LEU A 15 -8.06 3.74 17.91
CA LEU A 15 -6.97 4.72 17.86
C LEU A 15 -5.66 4.04 17.43
N PHE A 16 -5.36 2.88 18.01
CA PHE A 16 -4.14 2.15 17.69
C PHE A 16 -4.07 1.75 16.21
N LEU A 17 -5.20 1.36 15.63
CA LEU A 17 -5.27 0.95 14.22
C LEU A 17 -5.41 2.11 13.25
N SER A 18 -5.59 3.34 13.76
CA SER A 18 -5.72 4.52 12.92
C SER A 18 -4.36 5.06 12.48
N ALA A 19 -4.37 6.05 11.59
CA ALA A 19 -3.14 6.69 11.12
C ALA A 19 -2.39 7.43 12.24
N GLU A 20 -3.07 7.75 13.33
CA GLU A 20 -2.46 8.40 14.50
C GLU A 20 -1.84 7.39 15.48
N GLY A 21 -2.15 6.11 15.30
CA GLY A 21 -1.66 5.05 16.16
C GLY A 21 -0.40 4.38 15.64
N SER A 22 -0.45 3.05 15.50
CA SER A 22 0.70 2.28 15.08
C SER A 22 1.15 2.65 13.67
N ASP A 23 2.46 2.80 13.49
CA ASP A 23 3.08 3.04 12.19
C ASP A 23 3.58 1.74 11.53
N CYS A 24 3.31 0.60 12.14
CA CYS A 24 3.75 -0.68 11.63
C CYS A 24 2.83 -1.20 10.53
N GLY A 25 3.40 -1.95 9.58
CA GLY A 25 2.62 -2.61 8.55
C GLY A 25 1.71 -3.70 9.10
N LEU A 26 2.10 -4.30 10.21
CA LEU A 26 1.30 -5.30 10.92
C LEU A 26 0.93 -4.73 12.29
N ALA A 27 -0.35 -4.48 12.49
CA ALA A 27 -0.88 -3.98 13.75
C ALA A 27 -1.92 -4.99 14.26
N ASN A 28 -1.72 -5.46 15.47
CA ASN A 28 -2.54 -6.52 16.04
C ASN A 28 -3.21 -6.07 17.33
N ILE A 29 -4.42 -6.54 17.55
CA ILE A 29 -5.13 -6.35 18.81
C ILE A 29 -5.28 -7.72 19.49
N ASN A 30 -4.81 -7.79 20.73
CA ASN A 30 -4.92 -8.99 21.57
C ASN A 30 -4.21 -10.24 21.00
N ILE A 31 -3.20 -10.00 20.18
CA ILE A 31 -2.32 -11.03 19.63
C ILE A 31 -0.90 -10.48 19.78
N GLY A 32 0.04 -11.37 20.08
CA GLY A 32 1.44 -10.97 20.22
C GLY A 32 2.04 -10.48 18.89
N PRO A 33 3.10 -9.67 18.94
CA PRO A 33 3.71 -9.13 17.72
C PRO A 33 4.68 -10.07 17.03
N SER A 34 5.06 -11.18 17.65
CA SER A 34 6.01 -12.12 17.05
C SER A 34 5.31 -13.02 16.06
N GLY A 35 6.01 -13.36 14.97
CA GLY A 35 5.44 -14.20 13.93
C GLY A 35 4.48 -13.43 13.04
N ALA A 36 5.03 -12.60 12.16
CA ALA A 36 4.21 -11.84 11.22
C ALA A 36 3.34 -12.77 10.38
N GLU A 37 2.09 -12.36 10.16
CA GLU A 37 1.17 -13.12 9.33
C GLU A 37 1.72 -13.22 7.91
N ILE A 38 1.86 -14.44 7.39
CA ILE A 38 2.52 -14.69 6.10
C ILE A 38 1.83 -13.95 4.95
N GLY A 39 0.50 -13.85 4.98
CA GLY A 39 -0.25 -13.18 3.93
C GLY A 39 -0.24 -11.66 4.03
N GLY A 40 0.17 -11.10 5.15
CA GLY A 40 0.14 -9.67 5.37
C GLY A 40 1.34 -8.94 4.80
N ALA A 41 1.13 -7.72 4.33
CA ALA A 41 2.19 -6.89 3.79
C ALA A 41 3.03 -6.31 4.94
N PHE A 42 4.25 -6.76 5.08
CA PHE A 42 5.16 -6.36 6.15
C PHE A 42 5.91 -5.08 5.79
N GLY A 43 5.91 -4.13 6.67
CA GLY A 43 6.58 -2.85 6.47
C GLY A 43 6.13 -1.82 7.49
N GLY A 44 6.06 -0.57 7.12
CA GLY A 44 5.64 0.48 8.04
C GLY A 44 5.61 1.85 7.41
N GLU A 45 5.23 2.81 8.23
CA GLU A 45 5.12 4.21 7.88
C GLU A 45 5.98 5.04 8.84
N LYS A 46 5.99 6.35 8.65
CA LYS A 46 6.76 7.26 9.50
C LYS A 46 8.23 6.82 9.55
N GLU A 47 8.78 6.66 10.73
CA GLU A 47 10.20 6.29 10.89
C GLU A 47 10.48 4.83 10.56
N THR A 48 9.45 3.99 10.44
CA THR A 48 9.62 2.58 10.07
C THR A 48 9.64 2.37 8.55
N GLY A 49 9.57 3.43 7.78
CA GLY A 49 9.66 3.37 6.34
C GLY A 49 8.44 3.96 5.66
N GLY A 50 8.26 3.65 4.42
CA GLY A 50 7.13 4.15 3.62
C GLY A 50 6.73 3.18 2.54
N GLY A 51 6.71 1.91 2.85
CA GLY A 51 6.34 0.90 1.89
C GLY A 51 6.14 -0.44 2.55
N ARG A 52 6.11 -1.48 1.76
CA ARG A 52 5.98 -2.84 2.26
C ARG A 52 7.07 -3.72 1.65
N GLU A 53 7.73 -4.49 2.50
CA GLU A 53 8.89 -5.29 2.14
C GLU A 53 8.50 -6.66 1.58
N ALA A 54 7.51 -7.30 2.19
CA ALA A 54 7.13 -8.67 1.88
C ALA A 54 5.67 -8.90 2.22
N GLY A 55 5.10 -9.96 1.67
CA GLY A 55 3.72 -10.37 1.94
C GLY A 55 2.68 -9.67 1.08
N SER A 56 1.50 -10.26 0.94
CA SER A 56 0.40 -9.74 0.14
C SER A 56 0.87 -9.30 -1.25
N ASP A 57 0.58 -8.07 -1.63
CA ASP A 57 0.95 -7.51 -2.93
C ASP A 57 2.27 -6.74 -2.90
N ALA A 58 3.06 -6.88 -1.84
CA ALA A 58 4.33 -6.17 -1.71
C ALA A 58 5.29 -6.46 -2.87
N TRP A 59 5.18 -7.64 -3.50
CA TRP A 59 6.00 -8.00 -4.65
C TRP A 59 5.89 -7.00 -5.80
N LYS A 60 4.77 -6.28 -5.89
CA LYS A 60 4.56 -5.29 -6.95
C LYS A 60 5.54 -4.13 -6.86
N ALA A 61 6.04 -3.83 -5.65
CA ALA A 61 7.01 -2.76 -5.45
C ALA A 61 8.37 -3.07 -6.09
N TYR A 62 8.65 -4.34 -6.34
CA TYR A 62 9.90 -4.78 -6.95
C TYR A 62 9.80 -4.85 -8.48
N MET A 63 8.65 -4.54 -9.03
CA MET A 63 8.39 -4.57 -10.47
C MET A 63 8.43 -3.15 -11.02
N ARG A 64 8.89 -3.04 -12.26
CA ARG A 64 8.85 -1.76 -12.94
C ARG A 64 7.40 -1.42 -13.29
N ARG A 65 6.95 -0.27 -12.83
CA ARG A 65 5.61 0.23 -13.18
C ARG A 65 5.72 1.15 -14.39
N GLN A 66 4.94 0.83 -15.40
CA GLN A 66 4.91 1.62 -16.62
C GLN A 66 3.53 1.51 -17.25
N THR A 67 2.92 2.64 -17.54
CA THR A 67 1.68 2.66 -18.31
C THR A 67 2.05 2.64 -19.79
N GLN A 68 1.47 1.71 -20.52
CA GLN A 68 1.75 1.54 -21.94
C GLN A 68 0.46 1.66 -22.74
N THR A 69 0.52 2.41 -23.81
CA THR A 69 -0.61 2.56 -24.72
C THR A 69 -0.10 2.36 -26.14
N ILE A 70 -0.76 1.49 -26.88
CA ILE A 70 -0.40 1.20 -28.26
C ILE A 70 -1.58 1.51 -29.15
N ASN A 71 -1.36 2.39 -30.13
CA ASN A 71 -2.38 2.74 -31.09
C ASN A 71 -2.16 1.94 -32.38
N TYR A 72 -3.12 1.06 -32.67
CA TYR A 72 -3.07 0.22 -33.87
C TYR A 72 -3.77 0.85 -35.08
N SER A 73 -4.38 2.03 -34.91
CA SER A 73 -5.03 2.69 -36.01
C SER A 73 -4.06 3.54 -36.84
N ALA A 74 -4.48 3.93 -38.03
CA ALA A 74 -3.66 4.80 -38.90
C ALA A 74 -3.77 6.28 -38.52
N THR A 75 -4.68 6.62 -37.60
CA THR A 75 -4.86 7.99 -37.13
C THR A 75 -4.11 8.19 -35.82
N LEU A 76 -3.91 9.44 -35.45
CA LEU A 76 -3.23 9.78 -34.21
C LEU A 76 -4.23 10.40 -33.22
N PRO A 77 -4.94 9.58 -32.44
CA PRO A 77 -5.81 10.12 -31.41
C PRO A 77 -5.00 10.63 -30.24
N LEU A 78 -5.50 11.65 -29.55
CA LEU A 78 -4.87 12.18 -28.35
C LEU A 78 -5.70 11.81 -27.13
N ALA A 79 -5.01 11.60 -26.01
CA ALA A 79 -5.67 11.27 -24.77
C ALA A 79 -6.62 12.38 -24.34
N GLN A 80 -7.71 12.01 -23.66
CA GLN A 80 -8.68 12.96 -23.08
C GLN A 80 -9.34 13.88 -24.09
N GLY A 81 -9.42 13.47 -25.36
CA GLY A 81 -10.11 14.25 -26.37
C GLY A 81 -9.37 15.49 -26.84
N VAL A 82 -8.12 15.65 -26.46
CA VAL A 82 -7.27 16.74 -26.95
C VAL A 82 -7.01 16.51 -28.43
N LYS A 83 -7.10 17.56 -29.22
CA LYS A 83 -6.85 17.48 -30.66
C LYS A 83 -5.82 18.53 -31.05
N PHE A 84 -4.92 18.15 -31.94
CA PHE A 84 -4.09 19.09 -32.65
C PHE A 84 -4.61 19.26 -34.08
N ASP A 85 -4.67 20.51 -34.53
CA ASP A 85 -4.93 20.78 -35.94
C ASP A 85 -3.61 20.57 -36.65
N VAL A 86 -3.45 19.43 -37.28
CA VAL A 86 -2.28 19.13 -38.06
C VAL A 86 -2.68 19.31 -39.54
N GLU A 87 -2.05 20.26 -40.17
CA GLU A 87 -2.25 20.46 -41.58
C GLU A 87 -1.31 19.60 -42.41
#